data_1398c488daec2488bd57bc8fa789191a
#
_entry.id   1398c488daec2488bd57bc8fa789191a
#
_cell.length_a   1.000
_cell.length_b   1.000
_cell.length_c   1.000
_cell.angle_alpha   90.00
_cell.angle_beta   90.00
_cell.angle_gamma   90.00
#
_symmetry.space_group_name_H-M   'P 1'
#
loop_
_entity.id
_entity.type
_entity.pdbx_description
1 polymer ?
#
loop_
_entity_poly.entity_id
_entity_poly.type
_entity_poly.pdbx_seq_one_letter_code
_entity_poly.pdbx_strand_id
1 'polypeptide(L)'
;DFKSGNTVISNAKEGSGVILFTDSNNININSQAEVEAAMTVLSEKIQYTDHAANGTNLKGKVRIAEGLTSAGKTGVMKWDETTGIGKFDPSSIKWGEIYNGDYETLVMKGVRSAATTSMHSWRDNMQDTYTGANLADADGIFAKALGGKTSSDVKGVKDDNTYRGVQVGFDKALANGWHAGAAFDYRDGDSNYLLGGKGDNQLYSFGVYGVKNFEDQSYLRVAVKAGCVENEYDVYNEIRTLKLHGDYKANAYGLTMEYGKTFGTEASYFTPKAQLTWSQVGAKDYTAHTPNDSMRIGQDAYSSLVARFGVEAGAKSEKGRVYVGLYGAHEFNGDISASYFAKDGGTKNTSFDGKDTWMEMSIGGSYDLSDNCHIYADFAKDFGGDFERKWKASAGLRFEF
;
A
#
# COMPACT_ATOMS: atom_id res chain seq x y z
N ASP A 1 17.13 -5.71 -21.61
CA ASP A 1 16.65 -6.04 -22.96
C ASP A 1 17.86 -6.27 -23.86
N PHE A 2 18.23 -7.55 -24.08
CA PHE A 2 19.40 -7.96 -24.87
C PHE A 2 19.12 -7.99 -26.37
N LYS A 3 18.24 -7.16 -26.90
CA LYS A 3 17.84 -7.19 -28.31
C LYS A 3 18.94 -6.80 -29.30
N SER A 4 19.93 -6.01 -28.86
CA SER A 4 21.03 -5.60 -29.73
C SER A 4 22.26 -5.22 -28.94
N GLY A 5 23.26 -6.08 -28.89
CA GLY A 5 24.56 -5.79 -28.29
C GLY A 5 24.93 -6.71 -27.13
N ASN A 6 26.19 -6.68 -26.75
CA ASN A 6 26.73 -7.40 -25.62
C ASN A 6 26.86 -6.46 -24.42
N THR A 7 26.52 -6.96 -23.23
CA THR A 7 26.78 -6.25 -21.99
C THR A 7 28.17 -6.58 -21.50
N VAL A 8 28.97 -5.54 -21.21
CA VAL A 8 30.34 -5.71 -20.68
C VAL A 8 30.32 -5.44 -19.18
N ILE A 9 30.86 -6.37 -18.41
CA ILE A 9 31.03 -6.24 -16.95
C ILE A 9 32.50 -6.09 -16.67
N SER A 10 32.88 -5.07 -15.87
CA SER A 10 34.22 -4.84 -15.38
C SER A 10 34.21 -4.57 -13.88
N ASN A 11 35.37 -4.72 -13.23
CA ASN A 11 35.57 -4.44 -11.81
C ASN A 11 34.57 -5.15 -10.85
N ALA A 12 34.21 -6.39 -11.16
CA ALA A 12 33.34 -7.18 -10.29
C ALA A 12 34.06 -7.49 -8.97
N LYS A 13 33.37 -7.23 -7.84
CA LYS A 13 33.89 -7.58 -6.51
C LYS A 13 33.85 -9.10 -6.31
N GLU A 14 34.77 -9.60 -5.49
CA GLU A 14 34.76 -11.00 -5.08
C GLU A 14 33.40 -11.39 -4.48
N GLY A 15 32.87 -12.53 -4.92
CA GLY A 15 31.56 -13.02 -4.49
C GLY A 15 30.35 -12.42 -5.26
N SER A 16 30.60 -11.48 -6.17
CA SER A 16 29.54 -10.96 -7.07
C SER A 16 28.97 -12.09 -7.95
N GLY A 17 27.71 -11.94 -8.34
CA GLY A 17 27.04 -12.86 -9.26
C GLY A 17 26.28 -12.11 -10.34
N VAL A 18 26.18 -12.70 -11.52
CA VAL A 18 25.29 -12.26 -12.58
C VAL A 18 24.28 -13.38 -12.86
N ILE A 19 23.03 -13.02 -12.96
CA ILE A 19 21.96 -13.94 -13.30
C ILE A 19 21.32 -13.41 -14.58
N LEU A 20 21.44 -14.18 -15.66
CA LEU A 20 20.75 -13.93 -16.90
C LEU A 20 19.36 -14.58 -16.83
N PHE A 21 18.38 -13.84 -17.22
CA PHE A 21 17.00 -14.20 -16.98
C PHE A 21 16.17 -14.03 -18.24
N THR A 22 15.35 -15.02 -18.58
CA THR A 22 14.37 -14.92 -19.66
C THR A 22 13.11 -15.71 -19.31
N ASP A 23 12.03 -15.42 -20.01
CA ASP A 23 10.77 -16.12 -19.95
C ASP A 23 10.69 -17.17 -21.06
N SER A 24 9.95 -18.23 -20.82
CA SER A 24 9.73 -19.34 -21.74
C SER A 24 8.72 -19.06 -22.86
N ASN A 25 8.22 -17.83 -23.02
CA ASN A 25 7.12 -17.50 -23.96
C ASN A 25 7.31 -18.05 -25.39
N ASN A 26 8.55 -18.30 -25.80
CA ASN A 26 8.87 -18.85 -27.11
C ASN A 26 9.86 -20.03 -27.02
N ILE A 27 10.00 -20.66 -25.87
CA ILE A 27 10.94 -21.74 -25.59
C ILE A 27 10.18 -22.93 -25.00
N ASN A 28 10.24 -24.08 -25.64
CA ASN A 28 9.69 -25.27 -25.04
C ASN A 28 10.64 -25.77 -23.93
N ILE A 29 10.32 -25.47 -22.70
CA ILE A 29 11.14 -25.80 -21.52
C ILE A 29 11.24 -27.31 -21.25
N ASN A 30 10.42 -28.13 -21.88
CA ASN A 30 10.51 -29.58 -21.81
C ASN A 30 11.45 -30.15 -22.89
N SER A 31 11.89 -29.32 -23.84
CA SER A 31 12.88 -29.68 -24.86
C SER A 31 14.28 -29.32 -24.40
N GLN A 32 15.10 -30.32 -24.10
CA GLN A 32 16.48 -30.09 -23.71
C GLN A 32 17.24 -29.25 -24.71
N ALA A 33 17.12 -29.56 -26.00
CA ALA A 33 17.83 -28.84 -27.03
C ALA A 33 17.44 -27.35 -27.13
N GLU A 34 16.16 -27.02 -26.98
CA GLU A 34 15.71 -25.62 -26.98
C GLU A 34 16.17 -24.85 -25.75
N VAL A 35 16.14 -25.49 -24.57
CA VAL A 35 16.64 -24.90 -23.32
C VAL A 35 18.15 -24.65 -23.40
N GLU A 36 18.93 -25.62 -23.86
CA GLU A 36 20.38 -25.46 -24.05
C GLU A 36 20.72 -24.36 -25.05
N ALA A 37 20.03 -24.32 -26.18
CA ALA A 37 20.21 -23.27 -27.21
C ALA A 37 19.91 -21.88 -26.63
N ALA A 38 18.80 -21.71 -25.91
CA ALA A 38 18.42 -20.44 -25.32
C ALA A 38 19.42 -19.99 -24.23
N MET A 39 19.84 -20.89 -23.36
CA MET A 39 20.84 -20.59 -22.32
C MET A 39 22.21 -20.25 -22.93
N THR A 40 22.59 -20.90 -24.00
CA THR A 40 23.82 -20.59 -24.73
C THR A 40 23.78 -19.18 -25.30
N VAL A 41 22.73 -18.85 -26.05
CA VAL A 41 22.57 -17.52 -26.65
C VAL A 41 22.54 -16.41 -25.58
N LEU A 42 21.89 -16.65 -24.47
CA LEU A 42 21.87 -15.67 -23.36
C LEU A 42 23.26 -15.49 -22.74
N SER A 43 24.00 -16.55 -22.52
CA SER A 43 25.33 -16.51 -21.93
C SER A 43 26.31 -15.72 -22.79
N GLU A 44 26.26 -15.88 -24.10
CA GLU A 44 27.14 -15.20 -25.05
C GLU A 44 26.89 -13.69 -25.16
N LYS A 45 25.78 -13.18 -24.59
CA LYS A 45 25.47 -11.75 -24.55
C LYS A 45 26.24 -10.97 -23.49
N ILE A 46 26.95 -11.64 -22.60
CA ILE A 46 27.71 -11.02 -21.50
C ILE A 46 29.19 -11.27 -21.71
N GLN A 47 29.98 -10.23 -21.51
CA GLN A 47 31.44 -10.28 -21.48
C GLN A 47 31.97 -9.76 -20.14
N TYR A 48 32.84 -10.53 -19.50
CA TYR A 48 33.54 -10.14 -18.26
C TYR A 48 34.99 -9.81 -18.60
N THR A 49 35.37 -8.54 -18.54
CA THR A 49 36.71 -8.09 -18.98
C THR A 49 37.83 -8.48 -18.03
N ASP A 50 37.53 -8.64 -16.73
CA ASP A 50 38.54 -8.96 -15.73
C ASP A 50 38.68 -10.47 -15.47
N HIS A 51 38.16 -11.30 -16.38
CA HIS A 51 38.13 -12.76 -16.25
C HIS A 51 39.52 -13.40 -16.06
N ALA A 52 40.54 -12.86 -16.69
CA ALA A 52 41.90 -13.39 -16.60
C ALA A 52 42.64 -12.96 -15.31
N ALA A 53 42.33 -11.82 -14.76
CA ALA A 53 42.96 -11.29 -13.55
C ALA A 53 42.37 -11.88 -12.26
N ASN A 54 41.10 -12.20 -12.27
CA ASN A 54 40.36 -12.60 -11.06
C ASN A 54 39.61 -13.94 -11.22
N GLY A 55 39.92 -14.71 -12.19
CA GLY A 55 39.56 -16.11 -12.52
C GLY A 55 38.18 -16.66 -12.15
N THR A 56 37.63 -16.30 -11.02
CA THR A 56 36.39 -16.88 -10.49
C THR A 56 35.52 -15.88 -9.72
N ASN A 57 35.87 -14.62 -9.71
CA ASN A 57 35.22 -13.64 -8.85
C ASN A 57 33.77 -13.38 -9.23
N LEU A 58 33.41 -13.48 -10.51
CA LEU A 58 32.05 -13.30 -10.98
C LEU A 58 31.40 -14.65 -11.30
N LYS A 59 30.44 -15.06 -10.48
CA LYS A 59 29.65 -16.28 -10.71
C LYS A 59 28.51 -15.98 -11.66
N GLY A 60 28.36 -16.78 -12.74
CA GLY A 60 27.29 -16.65 -13.71
C GLY A 60 26.24 -17.74 -13.60
N LYS A 61 24.97 -17.37 -13.69
CA LYS A 61 23.83 -18.30 -13.81
C LYS A 61 22.92 -17.85 -14.94
N VAL A 62 22.29 -18.80 -15.60
CA VAL A 62 21.23 -18.57 -16.58
C VAL A 62 19.96 -19.21 -16.07
N ARG A 63 18.85 -18.50 -16.21
CA ARG A 63 17.53 -18.98 -15.78
C ARG A 63 16.52 -18.78 -16.88
N ILE A 64 15.67 -19.76 -17.09
CA ILE A 64 14.47 -19.66 -17.93
C ILE A 64 13.29 -19.94 -17.01
N ALA A 65 12.39 -18.97 -16.88
CA ALA A 65 11.18 -19.11 -16.10
C ALA A 65 10.01 -19.55 -17.01
N GLU A 66 9.12 -20.33 -16.44
CA GLU A 66 7.91 -20.79 -17.14
C GLU A 66 6.70 -19.99 -16.69
N GLY A 67 6.52 -18.80 -17.27
CA GLY A 67 5.35 -17.96 -17.03
C GLY A 67 5.08 -17.71 -15.53
N LEU A 68 3.86 -17.98 -15.10
CA LEU A 68 3.42 -17.87 -13.70
C LEU A 68 3.52 -19.19 -12.92
N THR A 69 4.29 -20.16 -13.40
CA THR A 69 4.49 -21.42 -12.69
C THR A 69 5.59 -21.32 -11.65
N SER A 70 5.66 -22.27 -10.74
CA SER A 70 6.77 -22.42 -9.82
C SER A 70 7.97 -23.12 -10.47
N ALA A 71 7.83 -23.57 -11.71
CA ALA A 71 8.82 -24.30 -12.48
C ALA A 71 9.72 -23.39 -13.30
N GLY A 72 10.92 -23.85 -13.56
CA GLY A 72 11.89 -23.20 -14.43
C GLY A 72 13.13 -24.05 -14.59
N LYS A 73 14.04 -23.59 -15.43
CA LYS A 73 15.32 -24.25 -15.65
C LYS A 73 16.45 -23.31 -15.27
N THR A 74 17.44 -23.85 -14.56
CA THR A 74 18.63 -23.09 -14.21
C THR A 74 19.88 -23.79 -14.69
N GLY A 75 20.89 -23.02 -15.06
CA GLY A 75 22.20 -23.55 -15.44
C GLY A 75 23.32 -22.60 -15.04
N VAL A 76 24.54 -23.11 -15.04
CA VAL A 76 25.74 -22.33 -14.71
C VAL A 76 26.36 -21.78 -15.98
N MET A 77 26.80 -20.53 -15.91
CA MET A 77 27.58 -19.86 -16.95
C MET A 77 29.01 -19.72 -16.44
N LYS A 78 29.98 -20.07 -17.28
CA LYS A 78 31.41 -19.85 -17.08
C LYS A 78 31.90 -18.75 -18.02
N TRP A 79 33.09 -18.25 -17.78
CA TRP A 79 33.73 -17.26 -18.63
C TRP A 79 34.76 -17.93 -19.53
N ASP A 80 34.73 -17.60 -20.81
CA ASP A 80 35.78 -18.05 -21.72
C ASP A 80 37.10 -17.39 -21.33
N GLU A 81 38.15 -18.18 -21.16
CA GLU A 81 39.44 -17.74 -20.62
C GLU A 81 40.18 -16.75 -21.53
N THR A 82 39.86 -16.69 -22.80
CA THR A 82 40.52 -15.80 -23.76
C THR A 82 39.74 -14.54 -24.01
N THR A 83 38.42 -14.65 -24.18
CA THR A 83 37.56 -13.54 -24.59
C THR A 83 36.77 -12.94 -23.47
N GLY A 84 36.62 -13.64 -22.33
CA GLY A 84 35.75 -13.26 -21.24
C GLY A 84 34.26 -13.39 -21.56
N ILE A 85 33.88 -13.91 -22.72
CA ILE A 85 32.49 -14.10 -23.09
C ILE A 85 31.86 -15.21 -22.23
N GLY A 86 30.64 -15.01 -21.81
CA GLY A 86 29.89 -16.00 -21.05
C GLY A 86 29.65 -17.26 -21.87
N LYS A 87 29.95 -18.41 -21.29
CA LYS A 87 29.79 -19.73 -21.89
C LYS A 87 28.91 -20.59 -21.02
N PHE A 88 27.79 -21.03 -21.54
CA PHE A 88 26.87 -21.91 -20.83
C PHE A 88 27.48 -23.31 -20.65
N ASP A 89 27.26 -23.92 -19.50
CA ASP A 89 27.64 -25.31 -19.20
C ASP A 89 26.41 -26.22 -19.27
N PRO A 90 26.19 -26.95 -20.36
CA PRO A 90 25.01 -27.80 -20.53
C PRO A 90 24.88 -28.88 -19.45
N SER A 91 26.00 -29.36 -18.90
CA SER A 91 26.00 -30.38 -17.84
C SER A 91 25.44 -29.85 -16.51
N SER A 92 25.33 -28.53 -16.37
CA SER A 92 24.85 -27.87 -15.15
C SER A 92 23.34 -27.67 -15.11
N ILE A 93 22.61 -28.04 -16.16
CA ILE A 93 21.14 -27.84 -16.21
C ILE A 93 20.49 -28.68 -15.12
N LYS A 94 19.67 -27.99 -14.32
CA LYS A 94 18.81 -28.62 -13.34
C LYS A 94 17.39 -28.73 -13.91
N TRP A 95 17.00 -29.97 -14.18
CA TRP A 95 15.68 -30.34 -14.66
C TRP A 95 14.76 -30.67 -13.49
N GLY A 96 13.53 -30.13 -13.50
CA GLY A 96 12.54 -30.42 -12.47
C GLY A 96 12.77 -29.73 -11.13
N GLU A 97 13.71 -28.80 -11.03
CA GLU A 97 13.81 -27.93 -9.85
C GLU A 97 12.60 -27.02 -9.78
N ILE A 98 11.97 -26.97 -8.61
CA ILE A 98 10.98 -25.95 -8.30
C ILE A 98 11.71 -24.61 -8.30
N TYR A 99 11.31 -23.74 -9.21
CA TYR A 99 11.91 -22.43 -9.33
C TYR A 99 11.44 -21.53 -8.18
N ASN A 100 12.31 -21.34 -7.19
CA ASN A 100 12.16 -20.33 -6.14
C ASN A 100 12.81 -19.03 -6.60
N GLY A 101 12.40 -18.51 -7.75
CA GLY A 101 13.09 -17.39 -8.36
C GLY A 101 12.63 -16.02 -7.88
N ASP A 102 13.52 -15.08 -8.03
CA ASP A 102 13.26 -13.65 -7.82
C ASP A 102 12.11 -13.14 -8.70
N TYR A 103 11.85 -13.79 -9.81
CA TYR A 103 10.80 -13.52 -10.77
C TYR A 103 9.39 -13.59 -10.18
N GLU A 104 8.99 -14.75 -9.64
CA GLU A 104 7.70 -14.88 -8.96
C GLU A 104 7.65 -13.97 -7.72
N THR A 105 8.77 -13.86 -7.00
CA THR A 105 8.87 -13.02 -5.82
C THR A 105 8.58 -11.56 -6.14
N LEU A 106 9.02 -11.05 -7.29
CA LEU A 106 8.76 -9.67 -7.69
C LEU A 106 7.31 -9.43 -8.10
N VAL A 107 6.70 -10.37 -8.84
CA VAL A 107 5.26 -10.33 -9.12
C VAL A 107 4.45 -10.39 -7.83
N MET A 108 4.80 -11.30 -6.92
CA MET A 108 4.14 -11.41 -5.62
C MET A 108 4.29 -10.15 -4.76
N LYS A 109 5.47 -9.52 -4.78
CA LYS A 109 5.67 -8.23 -4.11
C LYS A 109 4.76 -7.15 -4.69
N GLY A 110 4.63 -7.06 -6.01
CA GLY A 110 3.74 -6.12 -6.67
C GLY A 110 2.27 -6.33 -6.30
N VAL A 111 1.80 -7.58 -6.31
CA VAL A 111 0.44 -7.93 -5.88
C VAL A 111 0.21 -7.56 -4.41
N ARG A 112 1.19 -7.83 -3.55
CA ARG A 112 1.12 -7.45 -2.14
C ARG A 112 1.05 -5.93 -1.96
N SER A 113 1.82 -5.16 -2.73
CA SER A 113 1.79 -3.71 -2.71
C SER A 113 0.41 -3.17 -3.05
N ALA A 114 -0.23 -3.72 -4.09
CA ALA A 114 -1.59 -3.37 -4.47
C ALA A 114 -2.60 -3.64 -3.32
N ALA A 115 -2.51 -4.81 -2.68
CA ALA A 115 -3.33 -5.14 -1.53
C ALA A 115 -3.09 -4.19 -0.35
N THR A 116 -1.82 -3.92 -0.03
CA THR A 116 -1.42 -3.03 1.06
C THR A 116 -2.01 -1.64 0.89
N THR A 117 -1.93 -1.07 -0.32
CA THR A 117 -2.47 0.27 -0.59
C THR A 117 -3.97 0.37 -0.31
N SER A 118 -4.77 -0.61 -0.77
CA SER A 118 -6.21 -0.64 -0.50
C SER A 118 -6.53 -0.75 0.98
N MET A 119 -5.80 -1.58 1.69
CA MET A 119 -6.00 -1.80 3.13
C MET A 119 -5.66 -0.56 3.94
N HIS A 120 -4.57 0.13 3.60
CA HIS A 120 -4.21 1.39 4.25
C HIS A 120 -5.17 2.52 3.91
N SER A 121 -5.74 2.54 2.72
CA SER A 121 -6.81 3.48 2.36
C SER A 121 -8.03 3.32 3.27
N TRP A 122 -8.40 2.07 3.59
CA TRP A 122 -9.47 1.79 4.54
C TRP A 122 -9.11 2.24 5.96
N ARG A 123 -7.91 1.94 6.45
CA ARG A 123 -7.42 2.39 7.76
C ARG A 123 -7.47 3.93 7.89
N ASP A 124 -6.98 4.66 6.89
CA ASP A 124 -7.04 6.13 6.90
C ASP A 124 -8.48 6.65 6.88
N ASN A 125 -9.39 5.97 6.16
CA ASN A 125 -10.82 6.32 6.20
C ASN A 125 -11.43 6.10 7.59
N MET A 126 -11.03 5.04 8.28
CA MET A 126 -11.53 4.75 9.63
C MET A 126 -11.04 5.75 10.68
N GLN A 127 -9.83 6.30 10.54
CA GLN A 127 -9.30 7.32 11.47
C GLN A 127 -10.05 8.66 11.38
N ASP A 128 -10.79 8.91 10.31
CA ASP A 128 -11.60 10.11 10.15
C ASP A 128 -12.87 10.04 11.01
N THR A 129 -12.95 10.88 12.02
CA THR A 129 -14.06 10.96 12.99
C THR A 129 -15.11 11.99 12.61
N TYR A 130 -15.30 12.22 11.29
CA TYR A 130 -16.31 13.16 10.78
C TYR A 130 -16.14 14.59 11.33
N THR A 131 -15.10 15.28 10.89
CA THR A 131 -14.74 16.64 11.33
C THR A 131 -15.91 17.62 11.26
N GLY A 132 -16.76 17.50 10.23
CA GLY A 132 -17.96 18.33 10.08
C GLY A 132 -18.96 18.18 11.23
N ALA A 133 -19.12 16.98 11.76
CA ALA A 133 -19.97 16.71 12.92
C ALA A 133 -19.42 17.32 14.22
N ASN A 134 -18.13 17.57 14.29
CA ASN A 134 -17.50 18.16 15.48
C ASN A 134 -17.80 19.64 15.67
N LEU A 135 -18.41 20.26 14.69
CA LEU A 135 -18.87 21.66 14.70
C LEU A 135 -20.35 21.78 15.08
N ALA A 136 -21.03 20.63 15.32
CA ALA A 136 -22.46 20.59 15.52
C ALA A 136 -22.88 21.22 16.83
N ASP A 137 -23.70 22.26 16.76
CA ASP A 137 -24.46 22.81 17.86
C ASP A 137 -25.98 22.54 17.68
N ALA A 138 -26.42 22.30 16.45
CA ALA A 138 -27.78 21.98 16.07
C ALA A 138 -27.84 20.85 15.03
N ASP A 139 -29.03 20.44 14.64
CA ASP A 139 -29.25 19.53 13.52
C ASP A 139 -28.61 20.09 12.24
N GLY A 140 -27.95 19.26 11.45
CA GLY A 140 -27.29 19.79 10.26
C GLY A 140 -26.83 18.76 9.25
N ILE A 141 -26.36 19.30 8.13
CA ILE A 141 -25.71 18.54 7.07
C ILE A 141 -24.29 19.05 6.86
N PHE A 142 -23.40 18.17 6.44
CA PHE A 142 -22.05 18.57 6.07
C PHE A 142 -21.58 17.88 4.79
N ALA A 143 -20.68 18.56 4.09
CA ALA A 143 -19.97 18.01 2.95
C ALA A 143 -18.50 18.40 3.04
N LYS A 144 -17.61 17.47 2.68
CA LYS A 144 -16.16 17.64 2.71
C LYS A 144 -15.54 17.04 1.45
N ALA A 145 -14.66 17.79 0.79
CA ALA A 145 -13.74 17.30 -0.20
C ALA A 145 -12.39 17.03 0.48
N LEU A 146 -11.70 15.99 0.03
CA LEU A 146 -10.38 15.64 0.55
C LEU A 146 -9.46 15.12 -0.55
N GLY A 147 -8.17 15.21 -0.32
CA GLY A 147 -7.15 14.63 -1.16
C GLY A 147 -5.88 14.39 -0.37
N GLY A 148 -5.05 13.49 -0.86
CA GLY A 148 -3.82 13.14 -0.16
C GLY A 148 -2.88 12.30 -0.99
N LYS A 149 -1.70 12.11 -0.42
CA LYS A 149 -0.70 11.17 -0.91
C LYS A 149 -0.19 10.32 0.24
N THR A 150 -0.18 9.01 0.03
CA THR A 150 0.46 8.05 0.92
C THR A 150 1.65 7.39 0.23
N SER A 151 2.57 6.87 1.00
CA SER A 151 3.70 6.10 0.50
C SER A 151 4.02 5.00 1.50
N SER A 152 4.41 3.85 1.02
CA SER A 152 4.96 2.78 1.84
C SER A 152 6.38 2.41 1.41
N ASP A 153 7.20 1.97 2.36
CA ASP A 153 8.53 1.43 2.11
C ASP A 153 8.74 0.20 3.00
N VAL A 154 8.06 -0.89 2.65
CA VAL A 154 8.12 -2.13 3.43
C VAL A 154 9.18 -3.06 2.84
N LYS A 155 10.29 -3.25 3.58
CA LYS A 155 11.42 -4.10 3.17
C LYS A 155 11.93 -3.78 1.76
N GLY A 156 12.05 -2.47 1.45
CA GLY A 156 12.55 -1.98 0.17
C GLY A 156 11.55 -2.05 -0.99
N VAL A 157 10.30 -2.37 -0.72
CA VAL A 157 9.21 -2.30 -1.70
C VAL A 157 8.49 -0.96 -1.51
N LYS A 158 8.70 -0.06 -2.46
CA LYS A 158 8.15 1.30 -2.41
C LYS A 158 6.89 1.41 -3.25
N ASP A 159 5.87 1.98 -2.65
CA ASP A 159 4.60 2.29 -3.28
C ASP A 159 4.19 3.72 -2.98
N ASP A 160 3.53 4.34 -3.92
CA ASP A 160 2.88 5.64 -3.75
C ASP A 160 1.42 5.53 -4.16
N ASN A 161 0.53 6.15 -3.41
CA ASN A 161 -0.86 6.31 -3.79
C ASN A 161 -1.27 7.77 -3.64
N THR A 162 -1.87 8.35 -4.67
CA THR A 162 -2.47 9.69 -4.64
C THR A 162 -3.97 9.54 -4.78
N TYR A 163 -4.72 10.09 -3.84
CA TYR A 163 -6.16 9.93 -3.79
C TYR A 163 -6.90 11.26 -3.61
N ARG A 164 -8.16 11.23 -3.98
CA ARG A 164 -9.16 12.29 -3.77
C ARG A 164 -10.46 11.66 -3.31
N GLY A 165 -11.31 12.44 -2.68
CA GLY A 165 -12.58 11.91 -2.21
C GLY A 165 -13.54 12.98 -1.74
N VAL A 166 -14.73 12.52 -1.43
CA VAL A 166 -15.81 13.33 -0.87
C VAL A 166 -16.45 12.59 0.31
N GLN A 167 -16.93 13.36 1.26
CA GLN A 167 -17.70 12.88 2.40
C GLN A 167 -18.93 13.76 2.52
N VAL A 168 -20.08 13.15 2.71
CA VAL A 168 -21.34 13.85 2.98
C VAL A 168 -22.03 13.19 4.15
N GLY A 169 -22.62 13.99 5.04
CA GLY A 169 -23.28 13.46 6.20
C GLY A 169 -24.34 14.38 6.76
N PHE A 170 -25.14 13.82 7.65
CA PHE A 170 -26.12 14.57 8.42
C PHE A 170 -26.10 14.07 9.86
N ASP A 171 -26.46 14.93 10.78
CA ASP A 171 -26.63 14.61 12.18
C ASP A 171 -27.78 15.36 12.84
N LYS A 172 -28.18 14.83 13.95
CA LYS A 172 -29.26 15.37 14.77
C LYS A 172 -28.82 15.47 16.22
N ALA A 173 -29.15 16.61 16.82
CA ALA A 173 -29.04 16.81 18.25
C ALA A 173 -30.07 15.92 18.98
N LEU A 174 -29.61 15.14 19.91
CA LEU A 174 -30.44 14.24 20.72
C LEU A 174 -30.53 14.76 22.16
N ALA A 175 -31.48 14.22 22.91
CA ALA A 175 -31.56 14.49 24.32
C ALA A 175 -30.24 14.10 25.04
N ASN A 176 -29.93 14.79 26.13
CA ASN A 176 -28.74 14.54 26.96
C ASN A 176 -27.39 14.86 26.30
N GLY A 177 -27.34 15.80 25.36
CA GLY A 177 -26.10 16.32 24.77
C GLY A 177 -25.37 15.36 23.82
N TRP A 178 -26.07 14.38 23.27
CA TRP A 178 -25.58 13.57 22.17
C TRP A 178 -25.97 14.19 20.82
N HIS A 179 -25.03 14.13 19.87
CA HIS A 179 -25.34 14.27 18.45
C HIS A 179 -25.09 12.90 17.80
N ALA A 180 -26.05 12.43 17.00
CA ALA A 180 -25.92 11.19 16.27
C ALA A 180 -26.20 11.43 14.78
N GLY A 181 -25.46 10.77 13.92
CA GLY A 181 -25.55 10.99 12.50
C GLY A 181 -25.09 9.80 11.67
N ALA A 182 -25.19 10.02 10.36
CA ALA A 182 -24.69 9.09 9.37
C ALA A 182 -23.95 9.85 8.27
N ALA A 183 -22.98 9.18 7.66
CA ALA A 183 -22.21 9.75 6.57
C ALA A 183 -21.86 8.70 5.52
N PHE A 184 -21.68 9.17 4.30
CA PHE A 184 -21.15 8.41 3.18
C PHE A 184 -19.81 8.99 2.76
N ASP A 185 -18.85 8.12 2.50
CA ASP A 185 -17.52 8.46 1.99
C ASP A 185 -17.28 7.77 0.63
N TYR A 186 -16.71 8.51 -0.30
CA TYR A 186 -16.15 7.99 -1.54
C TYR A 186 -14.73 8.47 -1.71
N ARG A 187 -13.84 7.57 -2.10
CA ARG A 187 -12.45 7.90 -2.46
C ARG A 187 -12.07 7.18 -3.75
N ASP A 188 -11.22 7.85 -4.52
CA ASP A 188 -10.66 7.40 -5.77
C ASP A 188 -9.16 7.72 -5.75
N GLY A 189 -8.31 6.78 -6.12
CA GLY A 189 -6.86 6.94 -6.01
C GLY A 189 -6.07 6.16 -7.03
N ASP A 190 -4.99 6.79 -7.48
CA ASP A 190 -4.01 6.26 -8.43
C ASP A 190 -2.75 5.82 -7.70
N SER A 191 -2.32 4.58 -7.92
CA SER A 191 -1.14 4.00 -7.29
C SER A 191 -0.01 3.76 -8.27
N ASN A 192 1.21 3.92 -7.77
CA ASN A 192 2.42 3.51 -8.45
C ASN A 192 3.09 2.41 -7.63
N TYR A 193 3.29 1.27 -8.25
CA TYR A 193 3.88 0.09 -7.63
C TYR A 193 5.29 -0.19 -8.13
N LEU A 194 5.94 -1.15 -7.50
CA LEU A 194 7.27 -1.63 -7.84
C LEU A 194 7.40 -1.87 -9.36
N LEU A 195 8.59 -1.56 -9.90
CA LEU A 195 8.96 -1.76 -11.31
C LEU A 195 8.04 -1.04 -12.32
N GLY A 196 7.39 0.05 -11.89
CA GLY A 196 6.49 0.84 -12.72
C GLY A 196 5.12 0.22 -12.90
N GLY A 197 4.71 -0.66 -11.99
CA GLY A 197 3.33 -1.09 -11.86
C GLY A 197 2.40 0.08 -11.55
N LYS A 198 1.13 -0.09 -11.87
CA LYS A 198 0.07 0.90 -11.69
C LYS A 198 -1.14 0.25 -11.04
N GLY A 199 -1.97 1.04 -10.38
CA GLY A 199 -3.24 0.58 -9.86
C GLY A 199 -4.21 1.71 -9.62
N ASP A 200 -5.49 1.40 -9.77
CA ASP A 200 -6.62 2.24 -9.47
C ASP A 200 -7.31 1.69 -8.23
N ASN A 201 -7.55 2.55 -7.24
CA ASN A 201 -8.14 2.15 -5.96
C ASN A 201 -9.40 2.96 -5.71
N GLN A 202 -10.47 2.29 -5.38
CA GLN A 202 -11.72 2.93 -4.98
C GLN A 202 -12.16 2.46 -3.61
N LEU A 203 -12.77 3.37 -2.85
CA LEU A 203 -13.33 3.09 -1.55
C LEU A 203 -14.70 3.74 -1.42
N TYR A 204 -15.65 2.95 -0.99
CA TYR A 204 -17.00 3.39 -0.62
C TYR A 204 -17.28 3.00 0.80
N SER A 205 -17.76 3.92 1.63
CA SER A 205 -18.20 3.57 2.97
C SER A 205 -19.45 4.32 3.38
N PHE A 206 -20.22 3.64 4.23
CA PHE A 206 -21.31 4.22 4.98
C PHE A 206 -21.01 4.06 6.47
N GLY A 207 -21.19 5.11 7.23
CA GLY A 207 -20.94 5.09 8.67
C GLY A 207 -22.04 5.75 9.46
N VAL A 208 -22.21 5.26 10.68
CA VAL A 208 -23.02 5.91 11.71
C VAL A 208 -22.09 6.36 12.82
N TYR A 209 -22.41 7.48 13.44
CA TYR A 209 -21.57 8.06 14.48
C TYR A 209 -22.39 8.73 15.58
N GLY A 210 -21.75 8.86 16.73
CA GLY A 210 -22.26 9.63 17.85
C GLY A 210 -21.17 10.49 18.45
N VAL A 211 -21.50 11.71 18.82
CA VAL A 211 -20.64 12.64 19.54
C VAL A 211 -21.36 13.08 20.79
N LYS A 212 -20.66 13.04 21.92
CA LYS A 212 -21.15 13.59 23.19
C LYS A 212 -20.17 14.58 23.73
N ASN A 213 -20.63 15.79 23.99
CA ASN A 213 -19.91 16.81 24.73
C ASN A 213 -20.40 16.79 26.19
N PHE A 214 -19.46 16.77 27.14
CA PHE A 214 -19.75 16.78 28.58
C PHE A 214 -19.57 18.18 29.14
N GLU A 215 -20.22 18.45 30.26
CA GLU A 215 -20.15 19.77 30.96
C GLU A 215 -18.72 20.14 31.40
N ASP A 216 -17.86 19.13 31.64
CA ASP A 216 -16.47 19.33 32.07
C ASP A 216 -15.50 19.60 30.90
N GLN A 217 -16.01 19.94 29.70
CA GLN A 217 -15.30 20.18 28.48
C GLN A 217 -14.59 18.92 27.90
N SER A 218 -14.92 17.74 28.38
CA SER A 218 -14.53 16.50 27.72
C SER A 218 -15.54 16.11 26.65
N TYR A 219 -15.11 15.25 25.71
CA TYR A 219 -15.99 14.71 24.69
C TYR A 219 -15.66 13.24 24.40
N LEU A 220 -16.65 12.52 23.93
CA LEU A 220 -16.52 11.17 23.41
C LEU A 220 -17.09 11.12 21.99
N ARG A 221 -16.34 10.54 21.06
CA ARG A 221 -16.77 10.26 19.69
C ARG A 221 -16.68 8.78 19.42
N VAL A 222 -17.70 8.24 18.76
CA VAL A 222 -17.75 6.84 18.34
C VAL A 222 -18.25 6.81 16.91
N ALA A 223 -17.59 6.07 16.04
CA ALA A 223 -18.01 5.87 14.66
C ALA A 223 -17.87 4.39 14.27
N VAL A 224 -18.89 3.85 13.64
CA VAL A 224 -18.87 2.52 13.02
C VAL A 224 -19.05 2.71 11.52
N LYS A 225 -18.15 2.12 10.73
CA LYS A 225 -18.20 2.20 9.28
C LYS A 225 -18.21 0.80 8.66
N ALA A 226 -18.97 0.66 7.58
CA ALA A 226 -18.95 -0.51 6.71
C ALA A 226 -18.86 -0.04 5.26
N GLY A 227 -18.16 -0.81 4.42
CA GLY A 227 -17.97 -0.43 3.05
C GLY A 227 -17.24 -1.48 2.24
N CYS A 228 -16.62 -1.06 1.17
CA CYS A 228 -15.78 -1.90 0.34
C CYS A 228 -14.59 -1.11 -0.22
N VAL A 229 -13.53 -1.85 -0.48
CA VAL A 229 -12.37 -1.42 -1.24
C VAL A 229 -12.31 -2.19 -2.54
N GLU A 230 -12.08 -1.48 -3.63
CA GLU A 230 -11.85 -2.04 -4.96
C GLU A 230 -10.43 -1.68 -5.39
N ASN A 231 -9.76 -2.61 -6.05
CA ASN A 231 -8.41 -2.40 -6.56
C ASN A 231 -8.29 -3.09 -7.91
N GLU A 232 -7.87 -2.35 -8.92
CA GLU A 232 -7.43 -2.84 -10.21
C GLU A 232 -5.95 -2.54 -10.35
N TYR A 233 -5.13 -3.50 -10.78
CA TYR A 233 -3.68 -3.30 -10.83
C TYR A 233 -3.00 -4.03 -11.98
N ASP A 234 -1.91 -3.41 -12.44
CA ASP A 234 -0.92 -3.99 -13.32
C ASP A 234 0.43 -4.04 -12.60
N VAL A 235 1.01 -5.22 -12.46
CA VAL A 235 2.34 -5.39 -11.88
C VAL A 235 3.26 -6.15 -12.83
N TYR A 236 4.57 -5.95 -12.68
CA TYR A 236 5.56 -6.45 -13.61
C TYR A 236 6.65 -7.26 -12.90
N ASN A 237 7.23 -8.20 -13.64
CA ASN A 237 8.49 -8.80 -13.25
C ASN A 237 9.67 -7.85 -13.47
N GLU A 238 10.85 -8.21 -12.96
CA GLU A 238 12.05 -7.37 -12.99
C GLU A 238 12.43 -6.87 -14.38
N ILE A 239 12.36 -7.73 -15.38
CA ILE A 239 12.72 -7.40 -16.76
C ILE A 239 11.53 -6.88 -17.59
N ARG A 240 10.37 -6.69 -16.95
CA ARG A 240 9.14 -6.20 -17.58
C ARG A 240 8.67 -6.97 -18.82
N THR A 241 8.96 -8.25 -18.87
CA THR A 241 8.47 -9.16 -19.94
C THR A 241 7.14 -9.79 -19.58
N LEU A 242 6.82 -9.84 -18.28
CA LEU A 242 5.55 -10.33 -17.76
C LEU A 242 4.79 -9.19 -17.10
N LYS A 243 3.57 -8.99 -17.55
CA LYS A 243 2.58 -8.12 -16.94
C LYS A 243 1.49 -9.00 -16.33
N LEU A 244 1.25 -8.88 -15.04
CA LEU A 244 0.13 -9.48 -14.36
C LEU A 244 -0.91 -8.41 -14.07
N HIS A 245 -2.12 -8.61 -14.60
CA HIS A 245 -3.28 -7.79 -14.33
C HIS A 245 -4.19 -8.49 -13.34
N GLY A 246 -4.67 -7.78 -12.33
CA GLY A 246 -5.61 -8.29 -11.36
C GLY A 246 -6.58 -7.23 -10.89
N ASP A 247 -7.78 -7.67 -10.54
CA ASP A 247 -8.80 -6.86 -9.93
C ASP A 247 -9.49 -7.60 -8.79
N TYR A 248 -9.89 -6.88 -7.76
CA TYR A 248 -10.67 -7.45 -6.66
C TYR A 248 -11.49 -6.38 -5.94
N LYS A 249 -12.53 -6.86 -5.27
CA LYS A 249 -13.38 -6.08 -4.38
C LYS A 249 -13.55 -6.83 -3.07
N ALA A 250 -13.25 -6.18 -1.95
CA ALA A 250 -13.36 -6.74 -0.62
C ALA A 250 -14.23 -5.86 0.28
N ASN A 251 -15.05 -6.50 1.12
CA ASN A 251 -15.82 -5.79 2.15
C ASN A 251 -14.91 -5.32 3.26
N ALA A 252 -15.25 -4.19 3.87
CA ALA A 252 -14.46 -3.59 4.92
C ALA A 252 -15.36 -3.06 6.05
N TYR A 253 -14.87 -3.15 7.29
CA TYR A 253 -15.59 -2.77 8.51
C TYR A 253 -14.65 -2.10 9.49
N GLY A 254 -15.21 -1.31 10.40
CA GLY A 254 -14.40 -0.76 11.48
C GLY A 254 -15.19 0.01 12.53
N LEU A 255 -14.49 0.24 13.62
CA LEU A 255 -14.94 1.01 14.78
C LEU A 255 -13.82 1.97 15.21
N THR A 256 -14.17 3.22 15.39
CA THR A 256 -13.28 4.25 15.96
C THR A 256 -13.91 4.86 17.19
N MET A 257 -13.11 5.01 18.24
CA MET A 257 -13.47 5.71 19.45
C MET A 257 -12.41 6.77 19.75
N GLU A 258 -12.83 8.00 20.03
CA GLU A 258 -11.94 9.09 20.44
C GLU A 258 -12.50 9.76 21.69
N TYR A 259 -11.62 9.99 22.64
CA TYR A 259 -11.89 10.79 23.83
C TYR A 259 -10.89 11.94 23.92
N GLY A 260 -11.37 13.11 24.30
CA GLY A 260 -10.52 14.26 24.56
C GLY A 260 -11.12 15.15 25.65
N LYS A 261 -10.25 15.97 26.24
CA LYS A 261 -10.66 16.97 27.24
C LYS A 261 -9.97 18.29 26.94
N THR A 262 -10.78 19.34 26.78
CA THR A 262 -10.28 20.67 26.47
C THR A 262 -9.98 21.45 27.76
N PHE A 263 -8.81 22.07 27.79
CA PHE A 263 -8.37 22.98 28.85
C PHE A 263 -8.01 24.31 28.20
N GLY A 264 -8.26 25.40 28.88
CA GLY A 264 -7.85 26.71 28.41
C GLY A 264 -8.82 27.84 28.78
N THR A 265 -8.74 28.89 27.99
CA THR A 265 -9.53 30.11 28.11
C THR A 265 -10.48 30.26 26.93
N GLU A 266 -11.23 31.37 26.89
CA GLU A 266 -12.04 31.72 25.70
C GLU A 266 -11.18 31.97 24.44
N ALA A 267 -9.92 32.42 24.62
CA ALA A 267 -9.04 32.78 23.50
C ALA A 267 -8.09 31.67 23.06
N SER A 268 -7.68 30.80 23.99
CA SER A 268 -6.69 29.75 23.70
C SER A 268 -7.00 28.47 24.44
N TYR A 269 -6.66 27.34 23.84
CA TYR A 269 -6.96 26.03 24.41
C TYR A 269 -5.91 24.98 24.06
N PHE A 270 -5.86 23.91 24.82
CA PHE A 270 -5.22 22.66 24.44
C PHE A 270 -6.11 21.48 24.82
N THR A 271 -6.09 20.44 23.99
CA THR A 271 -6.95 19.26 24.13
C THR A 271 -6.11 18.01 23.99
N PRO A 272 -5.69 17.36 25.09
CA PRO A 272 -5.19 16.01 25.02
C PRO A 272 -6.28 15.07 24.47
N LYS A 273 -5.87 14.15 23.57
CA LYS A 273 -6.77 13.23 22.88
C LYS A 273 -6.19 11.82 22.88
N ALA A 274 -7.08 10.85 22.99
CA ALA A 274 -6.80 9.45 22.78
C ALA A 274 -7.80 8.88 21.78
N GLN A 275 -7.33 8.14 20.80
CA GLN A 275 -8.16 7.48 19.78
C GLN A 275 -7.75 6.02 19.67
N LEU A 276 -8.74 5.14 19.57
CA LEU A 276 -8.56 3.73 19.25
C LEU A 276 -9.37 3.42 17.99
N THR A 277 -8.72 2.88 16.99
CA THR A 277 -9.36 2.50 15.72
C THR A 277 -9.10 1.02 15.46
N TRP A 278 -10.16 0.24 15.39
CA TRP A 278 -10.14 -1.11 14.86
C TRP A 278 -10.71 -1.09 13.45
N SER A 279 -10.03 -1.77 12.53
CA SER A 279 -10.50 -1.91 11.15
C SER A 279 -10.17 -3.28 10.59
N GLN A 280 -10.99 -3.75 9.66
CA GLN A 280 -10.81 -5.02 8.97
C GLN A 280 -11.23 -4.90 7.51
N VAL A 281 -10.39 -5.42 6.61
CA VAL A 281 -10.74 -5.73 5.23
C VAL A 281 -10.87 -7.24 5.11
N GLY A 282 -11.98 -7.73 4.55
CA GLY A 282 -12.27 -9.15 4.46
C GLY A 282 -11.33 -9.90 3.51
N ALA A 283 -11.19 -11.20 3.72
CA ALA A 283 -10.47 -12.09 2.83
C ALA A 283 -11.11 -12.11 1.43
N LYS A 284 -10.28 -12.31 0.41
CA LYS A 284 -10.73 -12.37 -0.97
C LYS A 284 -9.88 -13.32 -1.83
N ASP A 285 -10.54 -14.27 -2.45
CA ASP A 285 -9.96 -15.08 -3.52
C ASP A 285 -10.32 -14.46 -4.86
N TYR A 286 -9.31 -14.34 -5.76
CA TYR A 286 -9.49 -13.85 -7.11
C TYR A 286 -8.43 -14.43 -8.05
N THR A 287 -8.57 -14.21 -9.35
CA THR A 287 -7.62 -14.67 -10.35
C THR A 287 -7.04 -13.47 -11.09
N ALA A 288 -5.72 -13.34 -11.04
CA ALA A 288 -4.99 -12.38 -11.85
C ALA A 288 -4.49 -13.03 -13.14
N HIS A 289 -4.36 -12.25 -14.22
CA HIS A 289 -4.13 -12.74 -15.57
C HIS A 289 -2.92 -12.08 -16.23
N THR A 290 -2.23 -12.88 -17.03
CA THR A 290 -1.35 -12.39 -18.10
C THR A 290 -2.02 -12.68 -19.44
N PRO A 291 -1.51 -12.21 -20.58
CA PRO A 291 -2.05 -12.57 -21.89
C PRO A 291 -2.17 -14.08 -22.14
N ASN A 292 -1.30 -14.88 -21.56
CA ASN A 292 -1.19 -16.31 -21.86
C ASN A 292 -1.37 -17.22 -20.65
N ASP A 293 -1.52 -16.65 -19.46
CA ASP A 293 -1.57 -17.43 -18.23
C ASP A 293 -2.39 -16.74 -17.12
N SER A 294 -2.62 -17.44 -16.03
CA SER A 294 -3.36 -16.92 -14.87
C SER A 294 -2.79 -17.43 -13.56
N MET A 295 -2.97 -16.66 -12.51
CA MET A 295 -2.59 -17.00 -11.14
C MET A 295 -3.78 -16.76 -10.22
N ARG A 296 -4.18 -17.80 -9.47
CA ARG A 296 -5.14 -17.61 -8.39
C ARG A 296 -4.43 -17.03 -7.17
N ILE A 297 -5.06 -16.04 -6.57
CA ILE A 297 -4.56 -15.34 -5.39
C ILE A 297 -5.61 -15.49 -4.29
N GLY A 298 -5.20 -16.00 -3.13
CA GLY A 298 -5.99 -16.02 -1.90
C GLY A 298 -5.42 -14.96 -0.97
N GLN A 299 -6.16 -13.87 -0.78
CA GLN A 299 -5.78 -12.81 0.14
C GLN A 299 -6.49 -13.01 1.47
N ASP A 300 -5.74 -13.12 2.56
CA ASP A 300 -6.29 -13.23 3.90
C ASP A 300 -6.96 -11.92 4.35
N ALA A 301 -7.81 -12.02 5.36
CA ALA A 301 -8.39 -10.85 5.97
C ALA A 301 -7.30 -10.02 6.65
N TYR A 302 -7.29 -8.72 6.39
CA TYR A 302 -6.43 -7.75 7.03
C TYR A 302 -7.13 -7.16 8.25
N SER A 303 -6.45 -7.17 9.40
CA SER A 303 -6.95 -6.58 10.64
C SER A 303 -5.94 -5.55 11.17
N SER A 304 -6.42 -4.38 11.50
CA SER A 304 -5.65 -3.25 12.03
C SER A 304 -6.24 -2.79 13.35
N LEU A 305 -5.37 -2.52 14.32
CA LEU A 305 -5.72 -1.91 15.59
C LEU A 305 -4.72 -0.79 15.90
N VAL A 306 -5.14 0.45 15.67
CA VAL A 306 -4.31 1.64 15.90
C VAL A 306 -4.72 2.35 17.17
N ALA A 307 -3.79 2.56 18.08
CA ALA A 307 -3.93 3.53 19.16
C ALA A 307 -3.18 4.82 18.80
N ARG A 308 -3.81 5.95 19.07
CA ARG A 308 -3.30 7.28 18.76
C ARG A 308 -3.48 8.18 19.97
N PHE A 309 -2.40 8.83 20.41
CA PHE A 309 -2.39 9.74 21.53
C PHE A 309 -1.72 11.04 21.14
N GLY A 310 -2.23 12.16 21.60
CA GLY A 310 -1.62 13.42 21.29
C GLY A 310 -2.34 14.60 21.92
N VAL A 311 -1.95 15.77 21.44
CA VAL A 311 -2.49 17.03 21.91
C VAL A 311 -2.80 17.94 20.72
N GLU A 312 -3.92 18.63 20.79
CA GLU A 312 -4.28 19.73 19.92
C GLU A 312 -4.22 21.01 20.72
N ALA A 313 -3.51 22.02 20.21
CA ALA A 313 -3.48 23.35 20.80
C ALA A 313 -3.94 24.38 19.78
N GLY A 314 -4.70 25.36 20.22
CA GLY A 314 -5.28 26.31 19.31
C GLY A 314 -5.73 27.63 19.92
N ALA A 315 -6.18 28.48 19.04
CA ALA A 315 -6.82 29.75 19.41
C ALA A 315 -8.28 29.76 18.92
N LYS A 316 -9.13 30.43 19.68
CA LYS A 316 -10.54 30.63 19.38
C LYS A 316 -10.83 32.13 19.24
N SER A 317 -11.79 32.45 18.44
CA SER A 317 -12.40 33.78 18.31
C SER A 317 -13.93 33.63 18.29
N GLU A 318 -14.66 34.73 18.28
CA GLU A 318 -16.12 34.70 18.17
C GLU A 318 -16.63 34.01 16.88
N LYS A 319 -15.80 34.00 15.84
CA LYS A 319 -16.18 33.48 14.51
C LYS A 319 -15.41 32.25 14.05
N GLY A 320 -14.66 31.60 14.94
CA GLY A 320 -13.95 30.41 14.52
C GLY A 320 -12.75 30.04 15.37
N ARG A 321 -12.04 29.01 14.95
CA ARG A 321 -10.86 28.48 15.64
C ARG A 321 -9.79 28.05 14.65
N VAL A 322 -8.54 28.07 15.10
CA VAL A 322 -7.41 27.46 14.42
C VAL A 322 -6.65 26.58 15.41
N TYR A 323 -6.05 25.51 14.91
CA TYR A 323 -5.31 24.59 15.78
C TYR A 323 -4.10 23.96 15.08
N VAL A 324 -3.18 23.48 15.88
CA VAL A 324 -2.10 22.56 15.53
C VAL A 324 -2.23 21.33 16.43
N GLY A 325 -2.13 20.16 15.84
CA GLY A 325 -2.14 18.87 16.54
C GLY A 325 -0.82 18.13 16.36
N LEU A 326 -0.38 17.44 17.41
CA LEU A 326 0.76 16.53 17.39
C LEU A 326 0.37 15.24 18.10
N TYR A 327 0.60 14.11 17.42
CA TYR A 327 0.17 12.80 17.90
C TYR A 327 1.24 11.75 17.65
N GLY A 328 1.33 10.78 18.56
CA GLY A 328 1.99 9.49 18.33
C GLY A 328 0.95 8.42 18.05
N ALA A 329 1.22 7.55 17.11
CA ALA A 329 0.34 6.45 16.74
C ALA A 329 1.12 5.13 16.67
N HIS A 330 0.43 4.04 17.04
CA HIS A 330 1.00 2.69 16.99
C HIS A 330 -0.03 1.70 16.45
N GLU A 331 0.38 0.92 15.45
CA GLU A 331 -0.35 -0.22 14.88
C GLU A 331 0.06 -1.50 15.62
N PHE A 332 -0.89 -2.15 16.28
CA PHE A 332 -0.66 -3.38 17.03
C PHE A 332 -0.78 -4.65 16.21
N ASN A 333 -1.48 -4.59 15.08
CA ASN A 333 -1.71 -5.70 14.16
C ASN A 333 -1.08 -5.36 12.80
N GLY A 334 -1.87 -5.24 11.76
CA GLY A 334 -1.41 -4.78 10.45
C GLY A 334 -0.80 -5.87 9.57
N ASP A 335 -0.84 -7.13 10.03
CA ASP A 335 -0.28 -8.25 9.27
C ASP A 335 -1.04 -8.46 7.97
N ILE A 336 -0.31 -8.59 6.87
CA ILE A 336 -0.85 -8.85 5.55
C ILE A 336 -0.30 -10.18 5.05
N SER A 337 -1.21 -11.09 4.69
CA SER A 337 -0.88 -12.42 4.19
C SER A 337 -1.64 -12.73 2.91
N ALA A 338 -0.99 -13.42 2.00
CA ALA A 338 -1.61 -13.93 0.79
C ALA A 338 -0.98 -15.24 0.34
N SER A 339 -1.79 -16.08 -0.31
CA SER A 339 -1.41 -17.33 -0.95
C SER A 339 -1.48 -17.19 -2.46
N TYR A 340 -0.48 -17.68 -3.15
CA TYR A 340 -0.38 -17.66 -4.61
C TYR A 340 -0.39 -19.10 -5.12
N PHE A 341 -1.31 -19.40 -6.03
CA PHE A 341 -1.48 -20.74 -6.58
C PHE A 341 -1.01 -20.72 -8.03
N ALA A 342 0.16 -21.33 -8.25
CA ALA A 342 0.73 -21.47 -9.57
C ALA A 342 -0.01 -22.54 -10.39
N LYS A 343 0.10 -22.45 -11.71
CA LYS A 343 -0.55 -23.35 -12.67
C LYS A 343 -0.11 -24.81 -12.53
N ASP A 344 1.12 -25.04 -12.12
CA ASP A 344 1.69 -26.36 -11.86
C ASP A 344 1.25 -26.99 -10.51
N GLY A 345 0.33 -26.34 -9.80
CA GLY A 345 -0.16 -26.78 -8.51
C GLY A 345 0.72 -26.38 -7.34
N GLY A 346 1.81 -25.65 -7.55
CA GLY A 346 2.61 -25.07 -6.49
C GLY A 346 1.85 -23.95 -5.76
N THR A 347 2.02 -23.88 -4.44
CA THR A 347 1.46 -22.80 -3.63
C THR A 347 2.58 -22.08 -2.91
N LYS A 348 2.55 -20.77 -2.94
CA LYS A 348 3.46 -19.93 -2.15
C LYS A 348 2.68 -19.00 -1.27
N ASN A 349 3.15 -18.84 -0.05
CA ASN A 349 2.58 -17.93 0.92
C ASN A 349 3.55 -16.76 1.12
N THR A 350 3.01 -15.58 1.24
CA THR A 350 3.76 -14.39 1.64
C THR A 350 3.03 -13.73 2.79
N SER A 351 3.79 -13.25 3.76
CA SER A 351 3.27 -12.45 4.85
C SER A 351 4.28 -11.37 5.21
N PHE A 352 3.80 -10.28 5.74
CA PHE A 352 4.66 -9.33 6.40
C PHE A 352 3.97 -8.80 7.67
N ASP A 353 4.80 -8.52 8.67
CA ASP A 353 4.38 -7.87 9.92
C ASP A 353 4.15 -6.39 9.61
N GLY A 354 2.93 -5.93 9.79
CA GLY A 354 2.50 -4.54 9.54
C GLY A 354 2.47 -3.68 10.79
N LYS A 355 3.03 -4.16 11.92
CA LYS A 355 3.19 -3.33 13.12
C LYS A 355 4.10 -2.15 12.84
N ASP A 356 3.66 -0.98 13.26
CA ASP A 356 4.34 0.26 12.94
C ASP A 356 4.13 1.31 14.01
N THR A 357 5.03 2.30 14.08
CA THR A 357 4.94 3.43 14.99
C THR A 357 5.33 4.70 14.27
N TRP A 358 4.46 5.69 14.28
CA TRP A 358 4.69 6.96 13.60
C TRP A 358 4.23 8.15 14.43
N MET A 359 4.63 9.33 13.98
CA MET A 359 4.12 10.59 14.50
C MET A 359 3.25 11.27 13.45
N GLU A 360 2.22 11.97 13.88
CA GLU A 360 1.34 12.75 13.04
C GLU A 360 1.35 14.21 13.45
N MET A 361 1.37 15.11 12.48
CA MET A 361 1.15 16.53 12.66
C MET A 361 -0.08 16.96 11.87
N SER A 362 -0.92 17.77 12.47
CA SER A 362 -2.05 18.39 11.80
C SER A 362 -2.13 19.88 12.06
N ILE A 363 -2.71 20.59 11.12
CA ILE A 363 -3.11 21.99 11.27
C ILE A 363 -4.48 22.14 10.63
N GLY A 364 -5.35 22.90 11.28
CA GLY A 364 -6.69 23.10 10.74
C GLY A 364 -7.42 24.23 11.44
N GLY A 365 -8.67 24.37 11.06
CA GLY A 365 -9.53 25.38 11.65
C GLY A 365 -10.93 25.39 11.07
N SER A 366 -11.76 26.19 11.68
CA SER A 366 -13.11 26.48 11.21
C SER A 366 -13.42 27.98 11.31
N TYR A 367 -14.34 28.43 10.47
CA TYR A 367 -14.82 29.79 10.47
C TYR A 367 -16.32 29.82 10.21
N ASP A 368 -17.05 30.59 11.00
CA ASP A 368 -18.50 30.75 10.93
C ASP A 368 -18.84 31.87 9.95
N LEU A 369 -19.31 31.48 8.78
CA LEU A 369 -19.78 32.43 7.75
C LEU A 369 -21.06 33.11 8.17
N SER A 370 -21.92 32.41 8.89
CA SER A 370 -23.13 32.87 9.53
C SER A 370 -23.45 31.96 10.70
N ASP A 371 -24.50 32.26 11.45
CA ASP A 371 -24.94 31.44 12.58
C ASP A 371 -25.28 29.99 12.20
N ASN A 372 -25.60 29.77 10.93
CA ASN A 372 -26.00 28.45 10.42
C ASN A 372 -25.03 27.83 9.40
N CYS A 373 -23.93 28.51 9.06
CA CYS A 373 -23.03 28.05 8.03
C CYS A 373 -21.57 28.15 8.47
N HIS A 374 -20.89 27.02 8.52
CA HIS A 374 -19.51 26.90 8.98
C HIS A 374 -18.65 26.30 7.87
N ILE A 375 -17.47 26.88 7.64
CA ILE A 375 -16.42 26.29 6.81
C ILE A 375 -15.33 25.71 7.71
N TYR A 376 -14.70 24.66 7.24
CA TYR A 376 -13.56 24.07 7.94
C TYR A 376 -12.55 23.49 6.96
N ALA A 377 -11.29 23.47 7.37
CA ALA A 377 -10.21 22.88 6.60
C ALA A 377 -9.16 22.26 7.53
N ASP A 378 -8.54 21.19 7.04
CA ASP A 378 -7.49 20.46 7.74
C ASP A 378 -6.37 20.09 6.79
N PHE A 379 -5.16 20.07 7.31
CA PHE A 379 -3.99 19.48 6.68
C PHE A 379 -3.28 18.57 7.69
N ALA A 380 -2.85 17.40 7.25
CA ALA A 380 -2.14 16.44 8.09
C ALA A 380 -0.98 15.79 7.34
N LYS A 381 0.06 15.40 8.08
CA LYS A 381 1.24 14.70 7.61
C LYS A 381 1.75 13.75 8.67
N ASP A 382 2.26 12.58 8.24
CA ASP A 382 2.90 11.60 9.11
C ASP A 382 4.43 11.65 8.96
N PHE A 383 5.15 11.19 9.98
CA PHE A 383 6.60 11.14 10.03
C PHE A 383 7.05 9.85 10.71
N GLY A 384 7.98 9.17 10.08
CA GLY A 384 8.47 7.86 10.55
C GLY A 384 7.44 6.78 10.27
N GLY A 385 7.88 5.53 10.35
CA GLY A 385 7.07 4.38 10.00
C GLY A 385 7.27 3.93 8.57
N ASP A 386 6.88 2.68 8.33
CA ASP A 386 6.98 2.05 7.01
C ASP A 386 5.87 2.50 6.07
N PHE A 387 4.78 2.98 6.63
CA PHE A 387 3.65 3.55 5.91
C PHE A 387 3.37 4.97 6.36
N GLU A 388 3.53 5.93 5.46
CA GLU A 388 3.40 7.35 5.74
C GLU A 388 2.31 8.00 4.90
N ARG A 389 1.48 8.81 5.52
CA ARG A 389 0.69 9.84 4.86
C ARG A 389 1.61 11.04 4.60
N LYS A 390 2.08 11.17 3.35
CA LYS A 390 2.95 12.27 2.94
C LYS A 390 2.26 13.61 3.10
N TRP A 391 0.97 13.66 2.80
CA TRP A 391 0.07 14.76 3.10
C TRP A 391 -1.39 14.32 2.91
N LYS A 392 -2.27 14.97 3.63
CA LYS A 392 -3.73 14.92 3.45
C LYS A 392 -4.27 16.33 3.67
N ALA A 393 -5.09 16.82 2.77
CA ALA A 393 -5.81 18.07 2.92
C ALA A 393 -7.30 17.83 2.76
N SER A 394 -8.09 18.54 3.53
CA SER A 394 -9.55 18.52 3.39
C SER A 394 -10.13 19.90 3.60
N ALA A 395 -11.26 20.15 2.96
CA ALA A 395 -12.07 21.34 3.19
C ALA A 395 -13.55 20.98 3.10
N GLY A 396 -14.36 21.58 3.94
CA GLY A 396 -15.78 21.29 3.99
C GLY A 396 -16.64 22.45 4.46
N LEU A 397 -17.94 22.19 4.36
CA LEU A 397 -19.01 23.07 4.78
C LEU A 397 -19.96 22.29 5.68
N ARG A 398 -20.47 22.95 6.70
CA ARG A 398 -21.58 22.50 7.53
C ARG A 398 -22.68 23.53 7.47
N PHE A 399 -23.90 23.06 7.34
CA PHE A 399 -25.11 23.90 7.38
C PHE A 399 -26.05 23.36 8.45
N GLU A 400 -26.48 24.21 9.37
CA GLU A 400 -27.35 23.91 10.50
C GLU A 400 -28.77 24.50 10.25
N PHE A 401 -29.82 23.86 10.80
CA PHE A 401 -31.20 24.26 10.64
C PHE A 401 -32.08 23.90 11.84
#